data_3a6888ae604121eb5f2bf2a07ef7c0e5
#
_entry.id   3a6888ae604121eb5f2bf2a07ef7c0e5
#
_cell.length_a   1.000
_cell.length_b   1.000
_cell.length_c   1.000
_cell.angle_alpha   90.00
_cell.angle_beta   90.00
_cell.angle_gamma   90.00
#
_symmetry.space_group_name_H-M   'P 1'
#
loop_
_entity.id
_entity.type
_entity.pdbx_description
1 polymer ?
#
loop_
_entity_poly.entity_id
_entity_poly.type
_entity_poly.pdbx_seq_one_letter_code
_entity_poly.pdbx_strand_id
1 'polypeptide(L)'
;MKRACSLLLTALLLAGCTAAPAASESAASTATAETPAAEEAAPTASTEPLHLLQQGDEKQYYLTESANADQTLVRFRIVDLTTGENTIPCDVEGCTHDNEDCPAVWSRETWDFGVSAWVLDEDTLLIASSTSAPKTIYYFADRNCQNLTPIATVEDAMGIAQQCTDGTSLYFLMSIEGGTYKICRLSLADGSQTVLWEGTEYPVPGVIGRNFVLKTSDLTYPEPTGDLGADATALPTGTVTHSLLNVDTGEVRELYTYSSDDWNLDPLDAYVVNGQYYQIDRAAGTLNTVDPDTGEVRQITDQLPTTEPGTYANYMPEAVLDGWMVFYDLPVLINVETGEVRQRIDLPENYWNGYGHQPSIFLQLKDRLLVDCRYEPYTRTDVSENGTPVYTETNHVYLGLISIEDFLNGVPNYTEVCEGPY
;
A
#
# COMPACT_ATOMS: atom_id res chain seq x y z
N MET A 1 -47.14 1.18 1.95
CA MET A 1 -47.59 0.60 0.69
C MET A 1 -46.61 -0.48 0.28
N LYS A 2 -47.08 -1.73 0.26
CA LYS A 2 -46.31 -2.93 -0.07
C LYS A 2 -46.05 -2.97 -1.57
N ARG A 3 -44.86 -3.29 -2.02
CA ARG A 3 -44.64 -3.94 -3.33
C ARG A 3 -43.50 -4.95 -3.18
N ALA A 4 -43.92 -6.20 -3.30
CA ALA A 4 -43.12 -7.37 -3.52
C ALA A 4 -42.65 -7.38 -4.98
N CYS A 5 -41.42 -7.84 -5.24
CA CYS A 5 -40.99 -8.25 -6.56
C CYS A 5 -40.26 -9.58 -6.51
N SER A 6 -40.78 -10.42 -7.37
CA SER A 6 -40.66 -11.84 -7.56
C SER A 6 -39.25 -12.35 -7.88
N LEU A 7 -38.97 -13.52 -7.32
CA LEU A 7 -37.99 -14.50 -7.81
C LEU A 7 -38.43 -15.06 -9.18
N LEU A 8 -37.50 -15.19 -10.12
CA LEU A 8 -37.60 -16.10 -11.26
C LEU A 8 -36.41 -17.06 -11.25
N LEU A 9 -36.74 -18.26 -10.83
CA LEU A 9 -35.90 -19.47 -10.99
C LEU A 9 -36.06 -19.94 -12.44
N THR A 10 -34.93 -20.19 -13.14
CA THR A 10 -34.98 -20.98 -14.37
C THR A 10 -33.92 -22.08 -14.28
N ALA A 11 -34.41 -23.29 -14.03
CA ALA A 11 -33.67 -24.55 -14.17
C ALA A 11 -33.66 -24.95 -15.64
N LEU A 12 -32.53 -25.37 -16.19
CA LEU A 12 -32.46 -26.15 -17.42
C LEU A 12 -31.55 -27.36 -17.29
N LEU A 13 -32.14 -28.46 -17.70
CA LEU A 13 -31.84 -29.85 -17.53
C LEU A 13 -30.62 -30.33 -18.34
N LEU A 14 -30.00 -31.34 -17.77
CA LEU A 14 -29.07 -32.33 -18.32
C LEU A 14 -29.58 -33.00 -19.60
N ALA A 15 -28.63 -33.25 -20.54
CA ALA A 15 -28.67 -34.42 -21.43
C ALA A 15 -27.28 -34.94 -21.64
N GLY A 16 -27.04 -36.14 -21.16
CA GLY A 16 -25.83 -36.90 -21.36
C GLY A 16 -25.79 -37.59 -22.74
N CYS A 17 -24.59 -37.91 -23.22
CA CYS A 17 -24.33 -39.00 -24.14
C CYS A 17 -22.98 -39.62 -23.83
N THR A 18 -23.06 -40.89 -23.45
CA THR A 18 -21.98 -41.86 -23.35
C THR A 18 -21.56 -42.35 -24.73
N ALA A 19 -20.29 -42.48 -25.00
CA ALA A 19 -19.75 -43.44 -25.96
C ALA A 19 -18.35 -43.88 -25.48
N ALA A 20 -18.20 -45.18 -25.37
CA ALA A 20 -16.97 -45.91 -25.01
C ALA A 20 -16.24 -46.42 -26.27
N PRO A 21 -15.15 -47.13 -26.20
CA PRO A 21 -13.88 -46.81 -26.86
C PRO A 21 -13.58 -47.66 -28.10
N ALA A 22 -12.72 -47.16 -28.98
CA ALA A 22 -12.10 -47.98 -30.03
C ALA A 22 -10.59 -48.01 -29.81
N ALA A 23 -10.09 -49.20 -29.71
CA ALA A 23 -8.66 -49.51 -29.74
C ALA A 23 -8.14 -49.47 -31.19
N SER A 24 -6.97 -48.93 -31.42
CA SER A 24 -6.13 -49.32 -32.58
C SER A 24 -4.67 -48.93 -32.34
N GLU A 25 -3.88 -49.93 -32.32
CA GLU A 25 -2.62 -50.24 -33.00
C GLU A 25 -1.40 -49.31 -32.82
N SER A 26 -0.41 -49.94 -32.24
CA SER A 26 1.02 -49.74 -32.23
C SER A 26 1.62 -49.37 -33.62
N ALA A 27 2.31 -48.23 -33.66
CA ALA A 27 3.37 -48.02 -34.66
C ALA A 27 4.64 -47.60 -33.93
N ALA A 28 5.65 -48.42 -34.02
CA ALA A 28 7.00 -48.15 -33.55
C ALA A 28 7.59 -46.97 -34.33
N SER A 29 7.96 -45.91 -33.66
CA SER A 29 8.76 -44.81 -34.22
C SER A 29 10.11 -44.77 -33.53
N THR A 30 11.13 -44.82 -34.33
CA THR A 30 12.56 -44.72 -34.03
C THR A 30 12.88 -43.49 -33.18
N ALA A 31 13.51 -43.76 -32.04
CA ALA A 31 14.07 -42.73 -31.18
C ALA A 31 15.25 -42.03 -31.86
N THR A 32 15.06 -40.78 -32.24
CA THR A 32 16.14 -39.83 -32.51
C THR A 32 16.58 -39.29 -31.14
N ALA A 33 17.85 -39.47 -30.82
CA ALA A 33 18.45 -38.92 -29.60
C ALA A 33 18.43 -37.38 -29.69
N GLU A 34 17.54 -36.77 -28.94
CA GLU A 34 17.59 -35.32 -28.70
C GLU A 34 18.77 -35.04 -27.75
N THR A 35 19.64 -34.16 -28.19
CA THR A 35 20.66 -33.50 -27.36
C THR A 35 19.95 -32.81 -26.20
N PRO A 36 20.40 -33.00 -24.94
CA PRO A 36 19.79 -32.30 -23.85
C PRO A 36 19.94 -30.79 -24.07
N ALA A 37 18.80 -30.07 -24.10
CA ALA A 37 18.77 -28.62 -24.05
C ALA A 37 19.57 -28.20 -22.81
N ALA A 38 20.44 -27.24 -22.98
CA ALA A 38 21.15 -26.64 -21.86
C ALA A 38 20.09 -26.15 -20.86
N GLU A 39 20.16 -26.64 -19.66
CA GLU A 39 19.37 -26.17 -18.50
C GLU A 39 19.71 -24.69 -18.35
N GLU A 40 18.77 -23.83 -18.73
CA GLU A 40 18.88 -22.40 -18.58
C GLU A 40 19.06 -22.14 -17.07
N ALA A 41 20.22 -21.65 -16.68
CA ALA A 41 20.54 -21.39 -15.27
C ALA A 41 19.45 -20.47 -14.70
N ALA A 42 18.74 -20.96 -13.69
CA ALA A 42 17.78 -20.15 -12.95
C ALA A 42 18.47 -18.82 -12.56
N PRO A 43 17.82 -17.66 -12.75
CA PRO A 43 18.39 -16.38 -12.38
C PRO A 43 18.85 -16.45 -10.93
N THR A 44 20.10 -16.10 -10.67
CA THR A 44 20.65 -16.04 -9.32
C THR A 44 19.78 -15.09 -8.52
N ALA A 45 19.11 -15.63 -7.48
CA ALA A 45 18.27 -14.84 -6.59
C ALA A 45 19.09 -13.66 -6.04
N SER A 46 18.52 -12.46 -6.09
CA SER A 46 19.12 -11.29 -5.47
C SER A 46 19.25 -11.53 -3.96
N THR A 47 20.36 -11.12 -3.37
CA THR A 47 20.56 -11.14 -1.91
C THR A 47 20.20 -9.81 -1.26
N GLU A 48 19.88 -8.81 -2.07
CA GLU A 48 19.53 -7.48 -1.58
C GLU A 48 18.15 -7.49 -0.88
N PRO A 49 18.00 -6.76 0.23
CA PRO A 49 16.71 -6.57 0.87
C PRO A 49 15.67 -5.98 -0.09
N LEU A 50 14.40 -6.27 0.18
CA LEU A 50 13.31 -5.59 -0.52
C LEU A 50 13.19 -4.15 -0.05
N HIS A 51 13.02 -3.24 -0.99
CA HIS A 51 12.81 -1.81 -0.72
C HIS A 51 11.39 -1.42 -1.16
N LEU A 52 10.64 -0.78 -0.28
CA LEU A 52 9.36 -0.18 -0.66
C LEU A 52 9.60 0.89 -1.72
N LEU A 53 8.78 0.87 -2.76
CA LEU A 53 8.84 1.88 -3.81
C LEU A 53 8.38 3.23 -3.26
N GLN A 54 9.10 4.28 -3.59
CA GLN A 54 8.81 5.65 -3.20
C GLN A 54 8.55 6.54 -4.41
N GLN A 55 7.65 7.50 -4.25
CA GLN A 55 7.29 8.46 -5.31
C GLN A 55 8.34 9.56 -5.50
N GLY A 56 9.51 9.42 -4.92
CA GLY A 56 10.57 10.40 -5.02
C GLY A 56 11.90 9.90 -4.47
N ASP A 57 12.90 10.76 -4.59
CA ASP A 57 14.25 10.61 -4.05
C ASP A 57 14.77 11.94 -3.51
N GLU A 58 16.08 12.05 -3.23
CA GLU A 58 16.71 13.27 -2.74
C GLU A 58 16.60 14.49 -3.68
N LYS A 59 16.25 14.27 -4.94
CA LYS A 59 16.21 15.30 -5.98
C LYS A 59 14.80 15.67 -6.40
N GLN A 60 13.94 14.67 -6.58
CA GLN A 60 12.64 14.85 -7.24
C GLN A 60 11.54 14.09 -6.53
N TYR A 61 10.35 14.65 -6.54
CA TYR A 61 9.11 14.01 -6.12
C TYR A 61 8.09 14.02 -7.27
N TYR A 62 7.39 12.91 -7.47
CA TYR A 62 6.44 12.70 -8.57
C TYR A 62 5.02 12.73 -8.04
N LEU A 63 4.27 13.71 -8.49
CA LEU A 63 2.86 13.89 -8.18
C LEU A 63 1.98 13.53 -9.36
N THR A 64 0.78 13.06 -9.06
CA THR A 64 -0.32 13.02 -10.01
C THR A 64 -1.44 13.93 -9.53
N GLU A 65 -2.01 14.71 -10.45
CA GLU A 65 -3.13 15.59 -10.17
C GLU A 65 -4.19 15.50 -11.26
N SER A 66 -5.41 15.97 -10.99
CA SER A 66 -6.45 16.06 -12.01
C SER A 66 -6.05 17.04 -13.10
N ALA A 67 -6.11 16.63 -14.36
CA ALA A 67 -5.78 17.46 -15.51
C ALA A 67 -6.99 18.26 -16.03
N ASN A 68 -8.22 17.86 -15.66
CA ASN A 68 -9.46 18.48 -16.10
C ASN A 68 -10.48 18.57 -14.95
N ALA A 69 -11.50 19.38 -15.12
CA ALA A 69 -12.49 19.71 -14.09
C ALA A 69 -13.40 18.51 -13.71
N ASP A 70 -13.64 17.58 -14.63
CA ASP A 70 -14.43 16.38 -14.40
C ASP A 70 -13.59 15.21 -13.85
N GLN A 71 -12.29 15.41 -13.67
CA GLN A 71 -11.33 14.47 -13.07
C GLN A 71 -11.21 13.13 -13.83
N THR A 72 -11.54 13.13 -15.10
CA THR A 72 -11.38 11.96 -15.99
C THR A 72 -9.96 11.83 -16.54
N LEU A 73 -9.16 12.87 -16.39
CA LEU A 73 -7.76 12.90 -16.79
C LEU A 73 -6.87 13.23 -15.60
N VAL A 74 -5.72 12.58 -15.53
CA VAL A 74 -4.64 12.88 -14.58
C VAL A 74 -3.39 13.28 -15.32
N ARG A 75 -2.58 14.12 -14.71
CA ARG A 75 -1.27 14.48 -15.26
C ARG A 75 -0.17 14.35 -14.22
N PHE A 76 1.03 14.08 -14.67
CA PHE A 76 2.21 14.08 -13.83
C PHE A 76 2.74 15.49 -13.61
N ARG A 77 3.24 15.72 -12.42
CA ARG A 77 4.08 16.85 -12.05
C ARG A 77 5.37 16.35 -11.43
N ILE A 78 6.47 16.96 -11.80
CA ILE A 78 7.79 16.71 -11.23
C ILE A 78 8.15 17.91 -10.38
N VAL A 79 8.39 17.65 -9.11
CA VAL A 79 8.82 18.66 -8.13
C VAL A 79 10.31 18.48 -7.87
N ASP A 80 11.13 19.47 -8.22
CA ASP A 80 12.54 19.50 -7.83
C ASP A 80 12.64 19.88 -6.35
N LEU A 81 13.09 18.95 -5.53
CA LEU A 81 13.20 19.14 -4.07
C LEU A 81 14.37 20.03 -3.64
N THR A 82 15.21 20.45 -4.57
CA THR A 82 16.32 21.37 -4.31
C THR A 82 15.94 22.82 -4.59
N THR A 83 15.22 23.05 -5.69
CA THR A 83 14.84 24.38 -6.15
C THR A 83 13.42 24.77 -5.82
N GLY A 84 12.54 23.79 -5.55
CA GLY A 84 11.09 23.98 -5.46
C GLY A 84 10.42 24.18 -6.83
N GLU A 85 11.17 24.01 -7.93
CA GLU A 85 10.59 24.12 -9.27
C GLU A 85 9.61 22.97 -9.51
N ASN A 86 8.45 23.32 -10.07
CA ASN A 86 7.36 22.41 -10.31
C ASN A 86 7.01 22.43 -11.80
N THR A 87 7.24 21.31 -12.47
CA THR A 87 7.13 21.21 -13.92
C THR A 87 6.19 20.08 -14.34
N ILE A 88 5.45 20.31 -15.42
CA ILE A 88 4.71 19.25 -16.12
C ILE A 88 5.66 18.68 -17.18
N PRO A 89 5.89 17.35 -17.21
CA PRO A 89 6.82 16.72 -18.16
C PRO A 89 6.25 16.68 -19.58
N CYS A 90 6.15 17.85 -20.20
CA CYS A 90 5.65 18.01 -21.55
C CYS A 90 6.42 19.16 -22.24
N ASP A 91 7.04 18.88 -23.37
CA ASP A 91 7.79 19.80 -24.19
C ASP A 91 7.03 20.28 -25.45
N VAL A 92 5.75 19.91 -25.58
CA VAL A 92 4.90 20.32 -26.71
C VAL A 92 4.55 21.80 -26.57
N GLU A 93 5.02 22.59 -27.51
CA GLU A 93 4.76 24.05 -27.54
C GLU A 93 3.25 24.37 -27.61
N GLY A 94 2.77 25.18 -26.65
CA GLY A 94 1.37 25.59 -26.56
C GLY A 94 0.42 24.52 -26.02
N CYS A 95 0.94 23.42 -25.47
CA CYS A 95 0.13 22.41 -24.82
C CYS A 95 -0.58 22.97 -23.57
N THR A 96 -1.88 22.69 -23.43
CA THR A 96 -2.68 23.11 -22.28
C THR A 96 -2.63 22.11 -21.13
N HIS A 97 -2.09 20.91 -21.38
CA HIS A 97 -1.93 19.81 -20.41
C HIS A 97 -3.25 19.34 -19.76
N ASP A 98 -4.35 19.40 -20.50
CA ASP A 98 -5.70 19.08 -20.05
C ASP A 98 -6.44 18.09 -20.97
N ASN A 99 -5.71 17.45 -21.88
CA ASN A 99 -6.25 16.48 -22.84
C ASN A 99 -5.24 15.34 -23.11
N GLU A 100 -5.71 14.24 -23.71
CA GLU A 100 -4.92 13.04 -23.98
C GLU A 100 -3.84 13.21 -25.07
N ASP A 101 -3.83 14.30 -25.80
CA ASP A 101 -2.76 14.60 -26.76
C ASP A 101 -1.46 15.03 -26.07
N CYS A 102 -1.55 15.37 -24.77
CA CYS A 102 -0.40 15.70 -23.95
C CYS A 102 0.31 14.44 -23.44
N PRO A 103 1.62 14.27 -23.66
CA PRO A 103 2.36 13.08 -23.19
C PRO A 103 2.40 12.93 -21.66
N ALA A 104 2.15 14.03 -20.92
CA ALA A 104 2.09 13.99 -19.46
C ALA A 104 0.70 13.69 -18.91
N VAL A 105 -0.33 13.53 -19.77
CA VAL A 105 -1.73 13.34 -19.38
C VAL A 105 -2.16 11.91 -19.68
N TRP A 106 -2.87 11.32 -18.71
CA TRP A 106 -3.37 9.95 -18.76
C TRP A 106 -4.87 9.93 -18.50
N SER A 107 -5.58 9.03 -19.19
CA SER A 107 -6.99 8.79 -18.92
C SER A 107 -7.16 8.11 -17.56
N ARG A 108 -8.11 8.61 -16.78
CA ARG A 108 -8.56 8.03 -15.51
C ARG A 108 -9.96 7.49 -15.68
N GLU A 109 -10.09 6.20 -15.81
CA GLU A 109 -11.39 5.57 -16.09
C GLU A 109 -12.34 5.59 -14.88
N THR A 110 -11.81 5.63 -13.64
CA THR A 110 -12.62 5.71 -12.40
C THR A 110 -11.89 6.47 -11.28
N TRP A 111 -12.63 6.86 -10.23
CA TRP A 111 -12.10 7.56 -9.07
C TRP A 111 -11.10 6.74 -8.24
N ASP A 112 -11.26 5.41 -8.23
CA ASP A 112 -10.46 4.50 -7.39
C ASP A 112 -9.19 4.02 -8.08
N PHE A 113 -9.04 4.32 -9.38
CA PHE A 113 -7.93 3.84 -10.19
C PHE A 113 -7.15 5.02 -10.75
N GLY A 114 -5.86 5.03 -10.51
CA GLY A 114 -4.99 6.14 -10.85
C GLY A 114 -3.73 5.69 -11.57
N VAL A 115 -2.92 6.69 -11.86
CA VAL A 115 -1.57 6.51 -12.34
C VAL A 115 -0.64 6.90 -11.21
N SER A 116 0.36 6.09 -10.95
CA SER A 116 1.41 6.35 -9.95
C SER A 116 2.78 6.16 -10.58
N ALA A 117 3.73 6.97 -10.15
CA ALA A 117 5.13 6.84 -10.57
C ALA A 117 6.01 6.64 -9.34
N TRP A 118 6.95 5.71 -9.42
CA TRP A 118 7.93 5.42 -8.38
C TRP A 118 9.33 5.45 -8.96
N VAL A 119 10.25 5.89 -8.18
CA VAL A 119 11.68 5.85 -8.51
C VAL A 119 12.18 4.42 -8.40
N LEU A 120 12.67 3.86 -9.50
CA LEU A 120 13.27 2.54 -9.53
C LEU A 120 14.80 2.62 -9.37
N ASP A 121 15.43 3.55 -10.09
CA ASP A 121 16.85 3.82 -10.02
C ASP A 121 17.16 5.28 -10.45
N GLU A 122 18.42 5.63 -10.66
CA GLU A 122 18.85 7.00 -11.01
C GLU A 122 18.27 7.51 -12.33
N ASP A 123 17.94 6.63 -13.27
CA ASP A 123 17.51 6.98 -14.62
C ASP A 123 16.07 6.55 -14.92
N THR A 124 15.49 5.66 -14.11
CA THR A 124 14.27 4.93 -14.45
C THR A 124 13.17 5.14 -13.42
N LEU A 125 11.97 5.37 -13.93
CA LEU A 125 10.72 5.28 -13.17
C LEU A 125 9.97 3.99 -13.51
N LEU A 126 9.29 3.46 -12.51
CA LEU A 126 8.22 2.51 -12.68
C LEU A 126 6.89 3.27 -12.62
N ILE A 127 6.10 3.18 -13.70
CA ILE A 127 4.75 3.77 -13.73
C ILE A 127 3.74 2.64 -13.73
N ALA A 128 2.73 2.73 -12.85
CA ALA A 128 1.57 1.86 -12.88
C ALA A 128 0.34 2.67 -13.28
N SER A 129 -0.39 2.15 -14.25
CA SER A 129 -1.69 2.68 -14.68
C SER A 129 -2.76 1.63 -14.40
N SER A 130 -3.65 1.93 -13.46
CA SER A 130 -4.78 1.06 -13.12
C SER A 130 -6.04 1.53 -13.84
N THR A 131 -6.78 0.58 -14.42
CA THR A 131 -7.99 0.83 -15.20
C THR A 131 -9.23 0.33 -14.46
N SER A 132 -10.43 0.73 -14.91
CA SER A 132 -11.73 0.28 -14.35
C SER A 132 -12.01 -1.22 -14.54
N ALA A 133 -11.47 -1.83 -15.59
CA ALA A 133 -11.29 -3.28 -15.61
C ALA A 133 -10.26 -3.64 -14.53
N PRO A 134 -10.44 -4.71 -13.73
CA PRO A 134 -9.50 -5.06 -12.66
C PRO A 134 -8.13 -5.43 -13.24
N LYS A 135 -7.39 -4.39 -13.64
CA LYS A 135 -6.18 -4.51 -14.44
C LYS A 135 -5.24 -3.34 -14.16
N THR A 136 -3.97 -3.64 -14.00
CA THR A 136 -2.90 -2.65 -13.84
C THR A 136 -1.82 -2.92 -14.88
N ILE A 137 -1.40 -1.89 -15.60
CA ILE A 137 -0.32 -1.97 -16.57
C ILE A 137 0.91 -1.27 -15.99
N TYR A 138 2.04 -1.95 -16.00
CA TYR A 138 3.33 -1.41 -15.60
C TYR A 138 4.16 -1.00 -16.81
N TYR A 139 4.84 0.13 -16.67
CA TYR A 139 5.73 0.70 -17.67
C TYR A 139 7.05 1.11 -17.03
N PHE A 140 8.14 0.98 -17.79
CA PHE A 140 9.31 1.82 -17.55
C PHE A 140 9.12 3.18 -18.20
N ALA A 141 9.66 4.21 -17.58
CA ALA A 141 9.76 5.55 -18.12
C ALA A 141 11.12 6.16 -17.73
N ASP A 142 11.53 7.19 -18.44
CA ASP A 142 12.64 8.02 -17.96
C ASP A 142 12.19 8.94 -16.81
N ARG A 143 13.14 9.65 -16.21
CA ARG A 143 12.89 10.56 -15.08
C ARG A 143 12.00 11.76 -15.42
N ASN A 144 11.68 11.97 -16.68
CA ASN A 144 10.73 12.98 -17.17
C ASN A 144 9.35 12.40 -17.47
N CYS A 145 9.05 11.18 -16.98
CA CYS A 145 7.81 10.45 -17.26
C CYS A 145 7.55 10.22 -18.77
N GLN A 146 8.61 10.16 -19.57
CA GLN A 146 8.56 9.95 -21.02
C GLN A 146 9.17 8.59 -21.40
N ASN A 147 9.21 8.31 -22.71
CA ASN A 147 9.80 7.08 -23.25
C ASN A 147 9.22 5.80 -22.66
N LEU A 148 7.89 5.78 -22.53
CA LEU A 148 7.14 4.69 -21.92
C LEU A 148 7.36 3.37 -22.64
N THR A 149 7.81 2.36 -21.90
CA THR A 149 7.97 0.99 -22.40
C THR A 149 7.14 0.06 -21.52
N PRO A 150 6.09 -0.60 -22.06
CA PRO A 150 5.27 -1.51 -21.27
C PRO A 150 6.11 -2.73 -20.85
N ILE A 151 5.95 -3.10 -19.56
CA ILE A 151 6.62 -4.27 -18.97
C ILE A 151 5.64 -5.43 -18.90
N ALA A 152 4.48 -5.20 -18.27
CA ALA A 152 3.50 -6.23 -17.99
C ALA A 152 2.10 -5.67 -17.78
N THR A 153 1.13 -6.54 -17.92
CA THR A 153 -0.25 -6.33 -17.48
C THR A 153 -0.58 -7.32 -16.37
N VAL A 154 -1.04 -6.81 -15.24
CA VAL A 154 -1.57 -7.60 -14.12
C VAL A 154 -3.08 -7.58 -14.23
N GLU A 155 -3.67 -8.73 -14.54
CA GLU A 155 -5.11 -8.91 -14.69
C GLU A 155 -5.74 -9.28 -13.33
N ASP A 156 -7.06 -9.09 -13.21
CA ASP A 156 -7.89 -9.44 -12.05
C ASP A 156 -7.52 -8.72 -10.74
N ALA A 157 -6.73 -7.65 -10.81
CA ALA A 157 -6.32 -6.87 -9.65
C ALA A 157 -7.38 -5.82 -9.29
N MET A 158 -8.16 -6.07 -8.25
CA MET A 158 -9.07 -5.07 -7.65
C MET A 158 -8.30 -3.95 -6.95
N GLY A 159 -7.08 -4.22 -6.53
CA GLY A 159 -6.15 -3.25 -5.96
C GLY A 159 -4.77 -3.84 -5.80
N ILE A 160 -3.76 -3.00 -5.90
CA ILE A 160 -2.35 -3.36 -5.68
C ILE A 160 -1.78 -2.49 -4.58
N ALA A 161 -1.12 -3.11 -3.62
CA ALA A 161 -0.53 -2.46 -2.45
C ALA A 161 0.86 -3.04 -2.14
N GLN A 162 1.56 -2.44 -1.19
CA GLN A 162 2.84 -2.90 -0.66
C GLN A 162 3.88 -3.21 -1.75
N GLN A 163 3.99 -2.31 -2.72
CA GLN A 163 4.92 -2.50 -3.82
C GLN A 163 6.35 -2.31 -3.35
N CYS A 164 7.19 -3.31 -3.58
CA CYS A 164 8.61 -3.28 -3.24
C CYS A 164 9.44 -3.96 -4.34
N THR A 165 10.73 -3.69 -4.35
CA THR A 165 11.64 -4.20 -5.38
C THR A 165 12.98 -4.62 -4.78
N ASP A 166 13.67 -5.51 -5.49
CA ASP A 166 15.10 -5.84 -5.31
C ASP A 166 15.95 -5.36 -6.51
N GLY A 167 15.38 -4.47 -7.35
CA GLY A 167 16.00 -3.97 -8.57
C GLY A 167 15.86 -4.90 -9.79
N THR A 168 15.49 -6.17 -9.60
CA THR A 168 15.29 -7.16 -10.70
C THR A 168 13.85 -7.58 -10.85
N SER A 169 13.12 -7.53 -9.77
CA SER A 169 11.70 -7.91 -9.69
C SER A 169 10.92 -6.90 -8.86
N LEU A 170 9.67 -6.73 -9.23
CA LEU A 170 8.67 -6.06 -8.44
C LEU A 170 7.88 -7.10 -7.65
N TYR A 171 7.69 -6.86 -6.36
CA TYR A 171 6.85 -7.67 -5.49
C TYR A 171 5.70 -6.80 -5.00
N PHE A 172 4.50 -7.35 -4.96
CA PHE A 172 3.32 -6.60 -4.54
C PHE A 172 2.24 -7.50 -3.97
N LEU A 173 1.40 -6.88 -3.13
CA LEU A 173 0.16 -7.46 -2.65
C LEU A 173 -0.97 -7.08 -3.62
N MET A 174 -1.70 -8.08 -4.10
CA MET A 174 -2.86 -7.91 -4.98
C MET A 174 -4.11 -8.37 -4.25
N SER A 175 -5.15 -7.55 -4.22
CA SER A 175 -6.50 -7.95 -3.83
C SER A 175 -7.28 -8.37 -5.09
N ILE A 176 -8.04 -9.44 -4.97
CA ILE A 176 -8.91 -9.95 -6.04
C ILE A 176 -10.35 -10.03 -5.56
N GLU A 177 -11.27 -10.16 -6.51
CA GLU A 177 -12.69 -10.30 -6.19
C GLU A 177 -12.94 -11.50 -5.25
N GLY A 178 -13.84 -11.33 -4.29
CA GLY A 178 -14.16 -12.37 -3.30
C GLY A 178 -13.32 -12.30 -2.02
N GLY A 179 -12.50 -11.26 -1.82
CA GLY A 179 -11.75 -11.05 -0.57
C GLY A 179 -10.51 -11.94 -0.43
N THR A 180 -9.94 -12.36 -1.55
CA THR A 180 -8.68 -13.09 -1.60
C THR A 180 -7.53 -12.12 -1.87
N TYR A 181 -6.37 -12.40 -1.27
CA TYR A 181 -5.15 -11.65 -1.44
C TYR A 181 -4.05 -12.52 -2.01
N LYS A 182 -3.21 -11.97 -2.87
CA LYS A 182 -2.05 -12.65 -3.44
C LYS A 182 -0.80 -11.79 -3.30
N ILE A 183 0.30 -12.43 -2.91
CA ILE A 183 1.62 -11.82 -3.01
C ILE A 183 2.23 -12.34 -4.31
N CYS A 184 2.56 -11.42 -5.20
CA CYS A 184 3.04 -11.69 -6.54
C CYS A 184 4.46 -11.16 -6.73
N ARG A 185 5.23 -11.85 -7.56
CA ARG A 185 6.50 -11.39 -8.13
C ARG A 185 6.32 -11.13 -9.62
N LEU A 186 6.76 -9.98 -10.08
CA LEU A 186 6.83 -9.60 -11.50
C LEU A 186 8.29 -9.38 -11.88
N SER A 187 8.80 -10.15 -12.82
CA SER A 187 10.14 -9.95 -13.37
C SER A 187 10.19 -8.64 -14.17
N LEU A 188 11.11 -7.77 -13.84
CA LEU A 188 11.32 -6.51 -14.57
C LEU A 188 12.02 -6.72 -15.92
N ALA A 189 12.65 -7.89 -16.13
CA ALA A 189 13.36 -8.18 -17.37
C ALA A 189 12.45 -8.62 -18.52
N ASP A 190 11.40 -9.40 -18.22
CA ASP A 190 10.55 -10.03 -19.24
C ASP A 190 9.05 -9.93 -18.97
N GLY A 191 8.66 -9.29 -17.85
CA GLY A 191 7.26 -9.12 -17.47
C GLY A 191 6.56 -10.39 -16.98
N SER A 192 7.30 -11.49 -16.75
CA SER A 192 6.70 -12.73 -16.24
C SER A 192 6.23 -12.56 -14.79
N GLN A 193 5.05 -13.11 -14.50
CA GLN A 193 4.42 -13.02 -13.18
C GLN A 193 4.36 -14.38 -12.51
N THR A 194 4.62 -14.41 -11.20
CA THR A 194 4.52 -15.60 -10.36
C THR A 194 3.76 -15.26 -9.08
N VAL A 195 2.76 -16.07 -8.72
CA VAL A 195 2.11 -16.00 -7.41
C VAL A 195 2.97 -16.74 -6.40
N LEU A 196 3.39 -16.05 -5.36
CA LEU A 196 4.22 -16.59 -4.28
C LEU A 196 3.36 -17.10 -3.11
N TRP A 197 2.21 -16.46 -2.88
CA TRP A 197 1.28 -16.82 -1.82
C TRP A 197 -0.15 -16.37 -2.17
N GLU A 198 -1.13 -17.07 -1.62
CA GLU A 198 -2.56 -16.73 -1.71
C GLU A 198 -3.25 -17.00 -0.37
N GLY A 199 -4.13 -16.09 0.06
CA GLY A 199 -4.88 -16.21 1.32
C GLY A 199 -6.06 -15.27 1.39
N THR A 200 -6.83 -15.37 2.48
CA THR A 200 -8.06 -14.59 2.70
C THR A 200 -7.89 -13.45 3.70
N GLU A 201 -6.76 -13.37 4.39
CA GLU A 201 -6.47 -12.31 5.32
C GLU A 201 -5.44 -11.34 4.73
N TYR A 202 -5.63 -10.06 5.03
CA TYR A 202 -4.72 -9.01 4.58
C TYR A 202 -3.38 -9.14 5.33
N PRO A 203 -2.24 -9.28 4.64
CA PRO A 203 -0.93 -9.31 5.27
C PRO A 203 -0.62 -8.04 6.05
N VAL A 204 0.25 -8.12 7.03
CA VAL A 204 0.76 -6.93 7.74
C VAL A 204 1.54 -6.07 6.76
N PRO A 205 1.23 -4.75 6.64
CA PRO A 205 1.94 -3.87 5.72
C PRO A 205 3.43 -3.78 6.02
N GLY A 206 4.25 -3.83 4.97
CA GLY A 206 5.70 -3.73 5.02
C GLY A 206 6.43 -5.04 4.77
N VAL A 207 7.75 -4.96 4.67
CA VAL A 207 8.64 -6.10 4.40
C VAL A 207 9.82 -6.10 5.36
N ILE A 208 10.31 -7.29 5.70
CA ILE A 208 11.46 -7.50 6.59
C ILE A 208 12.53 -8.26 5.82
N GLY A 209 13.61 -7.58 5.42
CA GLY A 209 14.63 -8.15 4.55
C GLY A 209 14.01 -8.64 3.25
N ARG A 210 13.96 -9.97 3.04
CA ARG A 210 13.34 -10.59 1.86
C ARG A 210 12.02 -11.29 2.18
N ASN A 211 11.29 -10.82 3.19
CA ASN A 211 10.07 -11.49 3.64
C ASN A 211 8.89 -10.53 3.71
N PHE A 212 7.72 -10.99 3.28
CA PHE A 212 6.43 -10.42 3.65
C PHE A 212 5.97 -10.98 4.97
N VAL A 213 5.20 -10.19 5.72
CA VAL A 213 4.59 -10.63 6.97
C VAL A 213 3.14 -11.02 6.71
N LEU A 214 2.88 -12.31 6.72
CA LEU A 214 1.53 -12.87 6.60
C LEU A 214 0.80 -12.77 7.93
N LYS A 215 -0.53 -12.68 7.86
CA LYS A 215 -1.43 -12.84 8.99
C LYS A 215 -2.35 -14.02 8.69
N THR A 216 -2.55 -14.89 9.68
CA THR A 216 -3.57 -15.93 9.67
C THR A 216 -4.26 -15.99 11.02
N SER A 217 -5.59 -16.11 11.02
CA SER A 217 -6.36 -16.20 12.25
C SER A 217 -7.25 -17.43 12.28
N ASP A 218 -7.30 -18.07 13.47
CA ASP A 218 -8.26 -19.11 13.79
C ASP A 218 -9.20 -18.56 14.87
N LEU A 219 -10.21 -17.81 14.43
CA LEU A 219 -11.11 -17.05 15.28
C LEU A 219 -12.52 -17.63 15.23
N THR A 220 -13.08 -17.87 16.41
CA THR A 220 -14.48 -18.24 16.59
C THR A 220 -15.24 -17.02 17.10
N TYR A 221 -16.18 -16.53 16.30
CA TYR A 221 -17.05 -15.43 16.69
C TYR A 221 -18.22 -15.97 17.54
N PRO A 222 -18.62 -15.27 18.62
CA PRO A 222 -19.80 -15.60 19.39
C PRO A 222 -21.05 -15.63 18.52
N GLU A 223 -22.02 -16.50 18.84
CA GLU A 223 -23.31 -16.51 18.15
C GLU A 223 -24.05 -15.18 18.38
N PRO A 224 -24.61 -14.56 17.33
CA PRO A 224 -25.36 -13.33 17.47
C PRO A 224 -26.52 -13.47 18.43
N THR A 225 -26.62 -12.58 19.40
CA THR A 225 -27.68 -12.58 20.42
C THR A 225 -28.96 -11.88 19.92
N GLY A 226 -28.84 -11.08 18.84
CA GLY A 226 -29.87 -10.19 18.31
C GLY A 226 -29.94 -8.84 19.04
N ASP A 227 -29.12 -8.63 20.05
CA ASP A 227 -28.88 -7.31 20.63
C ASP A 227 -27.69 -6.65 19.92
N LEU A 228 -28.00 -5.66 19.09
CA LEU A 228 -26.98 -4.99 18.26
C LEU A 228 -25.84 -4.37 19.09
N GLY A 229 -26.11 -3.95 20.32
CA GLY A 229 -25.08 -3.39 21.22
C GLY A 229 -24.17 -4.49 21.77
N ALA A 230 -24.75 -5.60 22.24
CA ALA A 230 -23.99 -6.74 22.75
C ALA A 230 -23.21 -7.44 21.62
N ASP A 231 -23.85 -7.61 20.44
CA ASP A 231 -23.23 -8.27 19.29
C ASP A 231 -22.07 -7.42 18.72
N ALA A 232 -22.17 -6.09 18.76
CA ALA A 232 -21.09 -5.20 18.33
C ALA A 232 -19.86 -5.19 19.26
N THR A 233 -20.04 -5.63 20.52
CA THR A 233 -18.96 -5.71 21.53
C THR A 233 -18.50 -7.14 21.80
N ALA A 234 -19.12 -8.13 21.15
CA ALA A 234 -18.78 -9.53 21.32
C ALA A 234 -17.42 -9.83 20.65
N LEU A 235 -16.47 -10.29 21.45
CA LEU A 235 -15.11 -10.59 20.99
C LEU A 235 -14.99 -12.02 20.48
N PRO A 236 -14.27 -12.25 19.38
CA PRO A 236 -13.92 -13.59 18.97
C PRO A 236 -12.94 -14.22 19.95
N THR A 237 -12.91 -15.55 19.99
CA THR A 237 -11.90 -16.34 20.71
C THR A 237 -11.06 -17.13 19.70
N GLY A 238 -9.78 -17.33 20.00
CA GLY A 238 -8.89 -18.08 19.12
C GLY A 238 -7.46 -17.54 19.12
N THR A 239 -6.76 -17.74 18.02
CA THR A 239 -5.36 -17.33 17.87
C THR A 239 -5.15 -16.54 16.59
N VAL A 240 -4.16 -15.66 16.63
CA VAL A 240 -3.62 -14.98 15.42
C VAL A 240 -2.14 -15.31 15.32
N THR A 241 -1.73 -15.74 14.16
CA THR A 241 -0.34 -16.07 13.85
C THR A 241 0.17 -15.13 12.77
N HIS A 242 1.30 -14.49 13.03
CA HIS A 242 2.08 -13.79 12.04
C HIS A 242 3.24 -14.67 11.56
N SER A 243 3.45 -14.74 10.26
CA SER A 243 4.46 -15.58 9.63
C SER A 243 5.25 -14.82 8.60
N LEU A 244 6.50 -15.19 8.39
CA LEU A 244 7.37 -14.64 7.36
C LEU A 244 7.29 -15.52 6.11
N LEU A 245 6.89 -14.94 4.99
CA LEU A 245 6.98 -15.54 3.65
C LEU A 245 8.26 -15.06 2.98
N ASN A 246 9.22 -15.95 2.79
CA ASN A 246 10.42 -15.65 2.02
C ASN A 246 10.12 -15.64 0.51
N VAL A 247 10.44 -14.54 -0.17
CA VAL A 247 10.09 -14.35 -1.59
C VAL A 247 10.93 -15.18 -2.57
N ASP A 248 12.07 -15.68 -2.14
CA ASP A 248 12.98 -16.46 -2.98
C ASP A 248 12.67 -17.95 -2.93
N THR A 249 12.38 -18.44 -1.72
CA THR A 249 12.16 -19.88 -1.47
C THR A 249 10.69 -20.25 -1.41
N GLY A 250 9.79 -19.26 -1.18
CA GLY A 250 8.38 -19.52 -0.88
C GLY A 250 8.15 -20.16 0.50
N GLU A 251 9.19 -20.28 1.32
CA GLU A 251 9.08 -20.82 2.67
C GLU A 251 8.29 -19.87 3.56
N VAL A 252 7.34 -20.44 4.32
CA VAL A 252 6.58 -19.73 5.34
C VAL A 252 7.05 -20.20 6.71
N ARG A 253 7.52 -19.26 7.53
CA ARG A 253 8.00 -19.53 8.90
C ARG A 253 7.22 -18.68 9.89
N GLU A 254 6.74 -19.32 10.97
CA GLU A 254 6.09 -18.59 12.06
C GLU A 254 7.05 -17.56 12.68
N LEU A 255 6.54 -16.34 12.87
CA LEU A 255 7.22 -15.26 13.56
C LEU A 255 6.69 -15.12 14.99
N TYR A 256 5.37 -15.04 15.14
CA TYR A 256 4.73 -14.80 16.42
C TYR A 256 3.27 -15.25 16.41
N THR A 257 2.85 -15.91 17.51
CA THR A 257 1.45 -16.31 17.72
C THR A 257 0.96 -15.77 19.05
N TYR A 258 -0.24 -15.22 19.08
CA TYR A 258 -0.89 -14.73 20.28
C TYR A 258 -2.35 -15.21 20.37
N SER A 259 -2.85 -15.32 21.61
CA SER A 259 -4.19 -15.81 21.92
C SER A 259 -5.16 -14.63 22.12
N SER A 260 -6.43 -14.85 21.82
CA SER A 260 -7.50 -13.91 22.13
C SER A 260 -7.70 -13.65 23.63
N ASP A 261 -7.19 -14.55 24.48
CA ASP A 261 -7.23 -14.34 25.93
C ASP A 261 -6.38 -13.13 26.35
N ASP A 262 -5.42 -12.73 25.50
CA ASP A 262 -4.57 -11.56 25.68
C ASP A 262 -5.20 -10.30 25.09
N TRP A 263 -6.42 -10.38 24.52
CA TRP A 263 -7.05 -9.27 23.82
C TRP A 263 -8.03 -8.49 24.70
N ASN A 264 -7.94 -7.17 24.61
CA ASN A 264 -8.98 -6.25 25.04
C ASN A 264 -9.48 -5.49 23.80
N LEU A 265 -10.51 -6.00 23.13
CA LEU A 265 -11.28 -5.40 22.02
C LEU A 265 -10.55 -5.14 20.69
N ASP A 266 -9.28 -4.81 20.71
CA ASP A 266 -8.43 -4.76 19.52
C ASP A 266 -7.28 -5.75 19.71
N PRO A 267 -7.12 -6.71 18.81
CA PRO A 267 -5.94 -7.55 18.80
C PRO A 267 -4.68 -6.70 18.76
N LEU A 268 -3.58 -7.24 19.21
CA LEU A 268 -2.27 -6.62 19.13
C LEU A 268 -2.10 -6.02 17.74
N ASP A 269 -1.92 -4.70 17.67
CA ASP A 269 -1.58 -4.06 16.42
C ASP A 269 -0.15 -4.46 16.03
N ALA A 270 -0.01 -4.96 14.84
CA ALA A 270 1.27 -5.34 14.28
C ALA A 270 1.63 -4.44 13.11
N TYR A 271 2.85 -3.97 13.10
CA TYR A 271 3.37 -3.04 12.11
C TYR A 271 4.78 -3.42 11.68
N VAL A 272 5.09 -3.17 10.43
CA VAL A 272 6.47 -3.22 9.95
C VAL A 272 6.89 -1.81 9.55
N VAL A 273 7.85 -1.27 10.26
CA VAL A 273 8.38 0.09 10.00
C VAL A 273 9.88 -0.01 9.82
N ASN A 274 10.39 0.54 8.75
CA ASN A 274 11.82 0.50 8.39
C ASN A 274 12.42 -0.91 8.47
N GLY A 275 11.66 -1.92 8.00
CA GLY A 275 12.10 -3.32 7.99
C GLY A 275 12.15 -4.01 9.35
N GLN A 276 11.60 -3.41 10.39
CA GLN A 276 11.51 -3.97 11.73
C GLN A 276 10.04 -4.24 12.12
N TYR A 277 9.76 -5.39 12.74
CA TYR A 277 8.44 -5.75 13.22
C TYR A 277 8.19 -5.22 14.64
N TYR A 278 7.03 -4.58 14.81
CA TYR A 278 6.57 -4.02 16.07
C TYR A 278 5.18 -4.53 16.43
N GLN A 279 4.92 -4.64 17.73
CA GLN A 279 3.62 -4.97 18.29
C GLN A 279 3.22 -3.90 19.31
N ILE A 280 1.97 -3.46 19.24
CA ILE A 280 1.39 -2.49 20.16
C ILE A 280 0.21 -3.14 20.87
N ASP A 281 0.30 -3.28 22.19
CA ASP A 281 -0.83 -3.62 23.04
C ASP A 281 -1.41 -2.32 23.63
N ARG A 282 -2.53 -1.90 23.08
CA ARG A 282 -3.18 -0.64 23.49
C ARG A 282 -3.76 -0.71 24.90
N ALA A 283 -4.17 -1.89 25.36
CA ALA A 283 -4.73 -2.08 26.69
C ALA A 283 -3.64 -2.07 27.77
N ALA A 284 -2.52 -2.72 27.49
CA ALA A 284 -1.37 -2.73 28.39
C ALA A 284 -0.51 -1.46 28.25
N GLY A 285 -0.65 -0.70 27.17
CA GLY A 285 0.19 0.46 26.86
C GLY A 285 1.64 0.05 26.53
N THR A 286 1.83 -1.13 25.93
CA THR A 286 3.17 -1.62 25.62
C THR A 286 3.49 -1.54 24.14
N LEU A 287 4.76 -1.25 23.83
CA LEU A 287 5.38 -1.41 22.53
C LEU A 287 6.46 -2.48 22.63
N ASN A 288 6.35 -3.49 21.78
CA ASN A 288 7.30 -4.57 21.67
C ASN A 288 7.90 -4.63 20.26
N THR A 289 9.09 -5.24 20.14
CA THR A 289 9.64 -5.68 18.85
C THR A 289 9.88 -7.17 18.91
N VAL A 290 9.83 -7.83 17.77
CA VAL A 290 10.11 -9.27 17.64
C VAL A 290 11.30 -9.42 16.71
N ASP A 291 12.31 -10.13 17.15
CA ASP A 291 13.44 -10.50 16.32
C ASP A 291 12.96 -11.48 15.23
N PRO A 292 13.13 -11.13 13.94
CA PRO A 292 12.58 -11.92 12.85
C PRO A 292 13.27 -13.29 12.69
N ASP A 293 14.46 -13.48 13.21
CA ASP A 293 15.22 -14.72 13.06
C ASP A 293 14.97 -15.70 14.20
N THR A 294 14.82 -15.19 15.42
CA THR A 294 14.67 -15.99 16.64
C THR A 294 13.25 -16.04 17.17
N GLY A 295 12.39 -15.12 16.80
CA GLY A 295 11.06 -14.92 17.39
C GLY A 295 11.10 -14.35 18.81
N GLU A 296 12.27 -13.89 19.29
CA GLU A 296 12.40 -13.31 20.62
C GLU A 296 11.67 -11.96 20.70
N VAL A 297 10.79 -11.85 21.70
CA VAL A 297 10.05 -10.61 21.97
C VAL A 297 10.84 -9.75 22.94
N ARG A 298 11.11 -8.51 22.56
CA ARG A 298 11.74 -7.50 23.41
C ARG A 298 10.77 -6.34 23.65
N GLN A 299 10.40 -6.11 24.90
CA GLN A 299 9.63 -4.91 25.26
C GLN A 299 10.50 -3.68 25.10
N ILE A 300 10.01 -2.70 24.33
CA ILE A 300 10.65 -1.39 24.16
C ILE A 300 10.20 -0.47 25.29
N THR A 301 8.88 -0.35 25.51
CA THR A 301 8.31 0.47 26.59
C THR A 301 6.96 -0.08 27.06
N ASP A 302 6.54 0.30 28.26
CA ASP A 302 5.20 0.08 28.83
C ASP A 302 4.49 1.41 29.18
N GLN A 303 4.92 2.51 28.56
CA GLN A 303 4.47 3.86 28.87
C GLN A 303 3.65 4.49 27.72
N LEU A 304 3.13 3.67 26.79
CA LEU A 304 2.17 4.17 25.82
C LEU A 304 0.87 4.59 26.53
N PRO A 305 0.18 5.61 26.04
CA PRO A 305 -1.17 5.91 26.51
C PRO A 305 -2.04 4.66 26.38
N THR A 306 -2.78 4.31 27.42
CA THR A 306 -3.75 3.21 27.34
C THR A 306 -5.11 3.74 26.89
N THR A 307 -5.86 2.91 26.15
CA THR A 307 -7.23 3.24 25.76
C THR A 307 -8.22 2.34 26.48
N GLU A 308 -9.36 2.92 26.88
CA GLU A 308 -10.47 2.12 27.38
C GLU A 308 -10.99 1.20 26.26
N PRO A 309 -11.43 -0.02 26.59
CA PRO A 309 -12.02 -0.93 25.63
C PRO A 309 -13.14 -0.27 24.84
N GLY A 310 -13.10 -0.42 23.50
CA GLY A 310 -14.07 0.19 22.58
C GLY A 310 -13.82 1.65 22.22
N THR A 311 -12.74 2.25 22.72
CA THR A 311 -12.31 3.59 22.30
C THR A 311 -11.42 3.46 21.06
N TYR A 312 -11.80 4.10 19.98
CA TYR A 312 -10.94 4.18 18.80
C TYR A 312 -9.78 5.15 19.10
N ALA A 313 -8.56 4.65 19.03
CA ALA A 313 -7.36 5.47 18.99
C ALA A 313 -6.42 4.84 17.94
N ASN A 314 -5.89 5.67 17.06
CA ASN A 314 -5.01 5.21 16.01
C ASN A 314 -3.56 5.20 16.53
N TYR A 315 -3.06 4.01 16.81
CA TYR A 315 -1.67 3.78 17.25
C TYR A 315 -0.74 3.45 16.07
N MET A 316 -1.15 3.77 14.86
CA MET A 316 -0.37 3.43 13.67
C MET A 316 0.96 4.19 13.67
N PRO A 317 2.10 3.50 13.70
CA PRO A 317 3.39 4.12 13.49
C PRO A 317 3.48 4.63 12.04
N GLU A 318 3.96 5.84 11.87
CA GLU A 318 4.17 6.44 10.56
C GLU A 318 5.61 6.23 10.08
N ALA A 319 6.57 6.45 10.97
CA ALA A 319 7.99 6.30 10.67
C ALA A 319 8.83 6.05 11.93
N VAL A 320 10.07 5.61 11.75
CA VAL A 320 11.14 5.69 12.74
C VAL A 320 12.20 6.64 12.20
N LEU A 321 12.36 7.79 12.86
CA LEU A 321 13.22 8.89 12.48
C LEU A 321 14.30 9.08 13.55
N ASP A 322 15.58 8.94 13.21
CA ASP A 322 16.71 9.06 14.14
C ASP A 322 16.50 8.25 15.45
N GLY A 323 15.93 7.04 15.31
CA GLY A 323 15.63 6.16 16.44
C GLY A 323 14.33 6.50 17.19
N TRP A 324 13.60 7.51 16.78
CA TRP A 324 12.31 7.87 17.36
C TRP A 324 11.14 7.41 16.50
N MET A 325 10.29 6.55 17.05
CA MET A 325 9.02 6.17 16.43
C MET A 325 8.02 7.32 16.53
N VAL A 326 7.49 7.70 15.38
CA VAL A 326 6.45 8.71 15.20
C VAL A 326 5.14 8.00 14.90
N PHE A 327 4.06 8.47 15.49
CA PHE A 327 2.71 7.94 15.26
C PHE A 327 1.85 8.97 14.53
N TYR A 328 0.91 8.47 13.73
CA TYR A 328 -0.01 9.32 12.99
C TYR A 328 -0.86 10.22 13.91
N ASP A 329 -1.53 9.64 14.91
CA ASP A 329 -2.43 10.37 15.80
C ASP A 329 -1.96 10.48 17.25
N LEU A 330 -1.00 9.66 17.69
CA LEU A 330 -0.53 9.74 19.08
C LEU A 330 0.44 10.90 19.29
N PRO A 331 0.23 11.74 20.32
CA PRO A 331 1.10 12.87 20.59
C PRO A 331 2.36 12.48 21.38
N VAL A 332 2.94 11.32 21.08
CA VAL A 332 4.15 10.82 21.74
C VAL A 332 5.20 10.40 20.70
N LEU A 333 6.44 10.47 21.12
CA LEU A 333 7.60 9.91 20.44
C LEU A 333 8.22 8.83 21.33
N ILE A 334 8.62 7.72 20.74
CA ILE A 334 9.25 6.61 21.47
C ILE A 334 10.61 6.33 20.87
N ASN A 335 11.66 6.40 21.67
CA ASN A 335 12.95 5.94 21.23
C ASN A 335 12.97 4.41 21.23
N VAL A 336 13.10 3.80 20.04
CA VAL A 336 12.96 2.35 19.86
C VAL A 336 14.13 1.54 20.43
N GLU A 337 15.26 2.20 20.73
CA GLU A 337 16.44 1.57 21.32
C GLU A 337 16.38 1.61 22.85
N THR A 338 16.06 2.78 23.42
CA THR A 338 16.11 3.02 24.87
C THR A 338 14.78 2.84 25.59
N GLY A 339 13.66 2.87 24.86
CA GLY A 339 12.31 2.87 25.43
C GLY A 339 11.87 4.21 26.02
N GLU A 340 12.67 5.25 25.87
CA GLU A 340 12.32 6.60 26.33
C GLU A 340 11.05 7.07 25.60
N VAL A 341 10.08 7.56 26.36
CA VAL A 341 8.86 8.16 25.86
C VAL A 341 8.86 9.64 26.17
N ARG A 342 8.62 10.47 25.17
CA ARG A 342 8.46 11.90 25.34
C ARG A 342 7.19 12.38 24.64
N GLN A 343 6.62 13.46 25.16
CA GLN A 343 5.51 14.15 24.50
C GLN A 343 6.03 14.72 23.18
N ARG A 344 5.31 14.43 22.08
CA ARG A 344 5.55 15.11 20.81
C ARG A 344 5.15 16.58 20.97
N ILE A 345 5.99 17.47 20.51
CA ILE A 345 5.65 18.87 20.38
C ILE A 345 4.96 19.01 19.03
N ASP A 346 3.67 19.34 19.07
CA ASP A 346 2.92 19.45 17.84
C ASP A 346 3.41 20.65 17.03
N LEU A 347 3.59 20.41 15.74
CA LEU A 347 3.78 21.50 14.79
C LEU A 347 2.51 22.35 14.76
N PRO A 348 2.59 23.66 14.45
CA PRO A 348 1.42 24.53 14.41
C PRO A 348 0.31 23.89 13.58
N GLU A 349 -0.86 23.79 14.20
CA GLU A 349 -1.99 23.09 13.66
C GLU A 349 -2.40 23.64 12.29
N ASN A 350 -2.37 22.76 11.32
CA ASN A 350 -3.06 22.96 10.05
C ASN A 350 -4.39 22.21 10.18
N TYR A 351 -5.49 22.94 10.42
CA TYR A 351 -6.80 22.31 10.59
C TYR A 351 -7.37 21.85 9.27
N TRP A 352 -7.74 20.56 9.22
CA TRP A 352 -8.66 20.04 8.23
C TRP A 352 -9.99 19.75 8.92
N ASN A 353 -11.07 20.41 8.48
CA ASN A 353 -12.43 20.26 9.04
C ASN A 353 -12.55 20.43 10.57
N GLY A 354 -11.69 21.25 11.20
CA GLY A 354 -11.75 21.53 12.63
C GLY A 354 -11.15 20.46 13.54
N TYR A 355 -10.53 19.42 12.97
CA TYR A 355 -9.71 18.46 13.71
C TYR A 355 -8.24 18.81 13.52
N GLY A 356 -7.49 18.80 14.62
CA GLY A 356 -6.04 18.95 14.57
C GLY A 356 -5.45 17.82 13.73
N HIS A 357 -4.66 18.18 12.72
CA HIS A 357 -4.00 17.21 11.84
C HIS A 357 -2.49 17.36 12.00
N GLN A 358 -1.83 16.24 12.29
CA GLN A 358 -0.38 16.22 12.28
C GLN A 358 0.09 16.12 10.82
N PRO A 359 1.23 16.75 10.47
CA PRO A 359 1.79 16.62 9.13
C PRO A 359 2.02 15.16 8.76
N SER A 360 1.47 14.74 7.63
CA SER A 360 1.73 13.40 7.05
C SER A 360 3.07 13.38 6.35
N ILE A 361 3.80 12.28 6.49
CA ILE A 361 5.09 12.09 5.83
C ILE A 361 4.86 11.48 4.45
N PHE A 362 5.09 12.24 3.38
CA PHE A 362 4.96 11.77 2.00
C PHE A 362 6.24 11.12 1.49
N LEU A 363 7.40 11.62 1.95
CA LEU A 363 8.70 11.08 1.57
C LEU A 363 9.70 11.30 2.71
N GLN A 364 10.38 10.23 3.09
CA GLN A 364 11.52 10.31 4.00
C GLN A 364 12.79 10.36 3.18
N LEU A 365 13.54 11.43 3.33
CA LEU A 365 14.86 11.66 2.76
C LEU A 365 15.94 11.41 3.82
N LYS A 366 17.19 11.57 3.47
CA LYS A 366 18.31 11.26 4.38
C LYS A 366 18.27 12.05 5.69
N ASP A 367 18.00 13.36 5.63
CA ASP A 367 18.04 14.28 6.77
C ASP A 367 16.81 15.17 6.88
N ARG A 368 15.85 14.98 6.01
CA ARG A 368 14.64 15.80 5.92
C ARG A 368 13.44 14.97 5.48
N LEU A 369 12.26 15.55 5.62
CA LEU A 369 10.98 14.96 5.27
C LEU A 369 10.25 15.87 4.30
N LEU A 370 9.53 15.29 3.35
CA LEU A 370 8.48 15.98 2.62
C LEU A 370 7.17 15.71 3.34
N VAL A 371 6.54 16.77 3.80
CA VAL A 371 5.30 16.70 4.62
C VAL A 371 4.28 17.69 4.12
N ASP A 372 3.00 17.51 4.49
CA ASP A 372 2.02 18.57 4.38
C ASP A 372 2.35 19.67 5.40
N CYS A 373 2.48 20.91 4.94
CA CYS A 373 2.94 22.01 5.77
C CYS A 373 1.95 23.17 5.90
N ARG A 374 0.97 23.25 5.02
CA ARG A 374 -0.05 24.30 5.04
C ARG A 374 -1.34 23.84 4.35
N TYR A 375 -2.46 24.26 4.91
CA TYR A 375 -3.79 24.07 4.35
C TYR A 375 -4.44 25.43 4.07
N GLU A 376 -5.05 25.57 2.91
CA GLU A 376 -5.79 26.77 2.51
C GLU A 376 -7.23 26.35 2.17
N PRO A 377 -8.22 26.73 2.99
CA PRO A 377 -9.59 26.31 2.78
C PRO A 377 -10.18 26.94 1.53
N TYR A 378 -10.91 26.15 0.74
CA TYR A 378 -11.71 26.62 -0.38
C TYR A 378 -13.00 25.82 -0.50
N THR A 379 -13.96 26.39 -1.23
CA THR A 379 -15.22 25.70 -1.50
C THR A 379 -15.21 25.13 -2.92
N ARG A 380 -15.19 23.81 -3.02
CA ARG A 380 -15.36 23.12 -4.29
C ARG A 380 -16.83 23.11 -4.66
N THR A 381 -17.14 23.44 -5.92
CA THR A 381 -18.48 23.36 -6.46
C THR A 381 -18.57 22.17 -7.41
N ASP A 382 -19.29 21.15 -7.01
CA ASP A 382 -19.61 19.99 -7.82
C ASP A 382 -21.04 20.09 -8.36
N VAL A 383 -21.38 19.29 -9.36
CA VAL A 383 -22.72 19.19 -9.89
C VAL A 383 -23.22 17.75 -9.64
N SER A 384 -24.30 17.61 -8.87
CA SER A 384 -24.92 16.30 -8.62
C SER A 384 -25.55 15.73 -9.90
N GLU A 385 -25.84 14.44 -9.92
CA GLU A 385 -26.44 13.74 -11.07
C GLU A 385 -27.73 14.38 -11.58
N ASN A 386 -28.47 15.10 -10.72
CA ASN A 386 -29.70 15.82 -11.08
C ASN A 386 -29.46 17.28 -11.49
N GLY A 387 -28.19 17.69 -11.65
CA GLY A 387 -27.81 19.05 -12.08
C GLY A 387 -27.83 20.10 -10.95
N THR A 388 -27.97 19.70 -9.69
CA THR A 388 -27.96 20.63 -8.56
C THR A 388 -26.51 20.90 -8.12
N PRO A 389 -26.08 22.18 -7.95
CA PRO A 389 -24.78 22.48 -7.38
C PRO A 389 -24.63 21.93 -5.95
N VAL A 390 -23.52 21.26 -5.71
CA VAL A 390 -23.08 20.78 -4.38
C VAL A 390 -21.85 21.54 -3.98
N TYR A 391 -21.88 22.18 -2.84
CA TYR A 391 -20.76 22.94 -2.30
C TYR A 391 -20.08 22.10 -1.21
N THR A 392 -18.82 21.76 -1.44
CA THR A 392 -18.01 21.00 -0.49
C THR A 392 -16.86 21.86 0.00
N GLU A 393 -16.81 22.12 1.30
CA GLU A 393 -15.64 22.75 1.89
C GLU A 393 -14.50 21.75 1.92
N THR A 394 -13.36 22.17 1.41
CA THR A 394 -12.13 21.37 1.31
C THR A 394 -10.91 22.27 1.44
N ASN A 395 -9.70 21.73 1.29
CA ASN A 395 -8.47 22.50 1.41
C ASN A 395 -7.55 22.26 0.22
N HIS A 396 -6.85 23.30 -0.22
CA HIS A 396 -5.57 23.13 -0.89
C HIS A 396 -4.54 22.72 0.13
N VAL A 397 -3.81 21.67 -0.15
CA VAL A 397 -2.74 21.17 0.73
C VAL A 397 -1.41 21.52 0.08
N TYR A 398 -0.50 22.08 0.86
CA TYR A 398 0.82 22.44 0.39
C TYR A 398 1.86 21.55 1.04
N LEU A 399 2.78 21.05 0.24
CA LEU A 399 3.89 20.22 0.67
C LEU A 399 5.12 21.08 0.94
N GLY A 400 5.85 20.73 1.97
CA GLY A 400 7.07 21.41 2.36
C GLY A 400 8.13 20.44 2.88
N LEU A 401 9.37 20.87 2.76
CA LEU A 401 10.51 20.18 3.34
C LEU A 401 10.78 20.69 4.75
N ILE A 402 11.03 19.77 5.67
CA ILE A 402 11.44 20.05 7.04
C ILE A 402 12.59 19.11 7.43
N SER A 403 13.55 19.57 8.21
CA SER A 403 14.58 18.66 8.75
C SER A 403 13.96 17.65 9.73
N ILE A 404 14.52 16.44 9.80
CA ILE A 404 14.10 15.44 10.79
C ILE A 404 14.20 16.01 12.20
N GLU A 405 15.27 16.75 12.51
CA GLU A 405 15.47 17.37 13.81
C GLU A 405 14.36 18.39 14.16
N ASP A 406 14.02 19.30 13.23
CA ASP A 406 12.95 20.29 13.44
C ASP A 406 11.58 19.62 13.59
N PHE A 407 11.31 18.60 12.77
CA PHE A 407 10.07 17.81 12.85
C PHE A 407 9.92 17.13 14.23
N LEU A 408 10.96 16.45 14.71
CA LEU A 408 10.95 15.79 16.02
C LEU A 408 10.87 16.76 17.20
N ASN A 409 11.32 18.00 17.03
CA ASN A 409 11.31 19.03 18.05
C ASN A 409 10.11 20.00 17.93
N GLY A 410 9.21 19.79 16.97
CA GLY A 410 8.02 20.64 16.77
C GLY A 410 8.37 22.06 16.33
N VAL A 411 9.48 22.24 15.61
CA VAL A 411 9.91 23.54 15.07
C VAL A 411 9.41 23.67 13.64
N PRO A 412 8.46 24.58 13.33
CA PRO A 412 7.82 24.67 12.03
C PRO A 412 8.70 25.39 10.99
N ASN A 413 9.87 24.87 10.75
CA ASN A 413 10.87 25.45 9.83
C ASN A 413 10.71 24.82 8.44
N TYR A 414 9.56 25.02 7.82
CA TYR A 414 9.26 24.48 6.51
C TYR A 414 9.84 25.32 5.38
N THR A 415 10.29 24.63 4.33
CA THR A 415 10.47 25.20 3.01
C THR A 415 9.35 24.68 2.12
N GLU A 416 8.32 25.50 1.86
CA GLU A 416 7.21 25.12 0.98
C GLU A 416 7.75 24.86 -0.43
N VAL A 417 7.32 23.76 -1.05
CA VAL A 417 7.79 23.32 -2.37
C VAL A 417 6.69 23.33 -3.42
N CYS A 418 5.50 22.84 -3.11
CA CYS A 418 4.41 22.79 -4.07
C CYS A 418 3.04 22.59 -3.40
N GLU A 419 1.98 22.85 -4.19
CA GLU A 419 0.64 22.36 -3.86
C GLU A 419 0.58 20.84 -4.07
N GLY A 420 0.01 20.14 -3.11
CA GLY A 420 -0.14 18.69 -3.11
C GLY A 420 -1.23 18.17 -4.05
N PRO A 421 -1.44 16.86 -4.11
CA PRO A 421 -2.27 16.19 -5.13
C PRO A 421 -3.79 16.17 -4.84
N TYR A 422 -4.35 17.05 -4.06
CA TYR A 422 -5.75 16.99 -3.60
C TYR A 422 -6.73 17.75 -4.47
#